data_40b871d1b12a58fc3ca9a3f6b8d84afd
#
_entry.id   40b871d1b12a58fc3ca9a3f6b8d84afd
#
_cell.length_a   1.000
_cell.length_b   1.000
_cell.length_c   1.000
_cell.angle_alpha   90.00
_cell.angle_beta   90.00
_cell.angle_gamma   90.00
#
_symmetry.space_group_name_H-M   'P 1'
#
loop_
_entity.id
_entity.type
_entity.pdbx_description
1 polymer ?
#
loop_
_entity_poly.entity_id
_entity_poly.type
_entity_poly.pdbx_seq_one_letter_code
_entity_poly.pdbx_strand_id
1 'polypeptide(L)' 'MNWSDPGFLLSKNKYNENSIIAEIFTEHHGKCSGIIFGATSKKIKNYLQTGNMLHINYTYRNDGKIGYFKVEILKA' A
#
# COMPACT_ATOMS: atom_id res chain seq x y z
N MET A 1 -5.10 14.08 -6.08
CA MET A 1 -3.79 13.95 -6.74
C MET A 1 -3.26 12.55 -6.54
N ASN A 2 -2.76 11.94 -7.61
CA ASN A 2 -2.28 10.55 -7.59
C ASN A 2 -0.84 10.48 -8.06
N TRP A 3 -0.12 9.49 -7.57
CA TRP A 3 1.17 9.14 -8.14
C TRP A 3 1.38 7.63 -8.06
N SER A 4 2.29 7.13 -8.88
CA SER A 4 2.67 5.72 -8.92
C SER A 4 4.16 5.58 -8.67
N ASP A 5 4.54 4.50 -7.97
CA ASP A 5 5.94 4.27 -7.64
C ASP A 5 6.13 2.80 -7.28
N PRO A 6 7.29 2.22 -7.57
CA PRO A 6 7.64 0.94 -6.94
C PRO A 6 8.03 1.14 -5.49
N GLY A 7 7.79 0.13 -4.67
CA GLY A 7 8.14 0.21 -3.26
C GLY A 7 8.09 -1.14 -2.57
N PHE A 8 8.66 -1.18 -1.37
CA PHE A 8 8.68 -2.37 -0.52
C PHE A 8 7.75 -2.19 0.66
N LEU A 9 6.98 -3.22 0.97
CA LEU A 9 6.16 -3.23 2.17
C LEU A 9 7.06 -3.31 3.41
N LEU A 10 6.92 -2.32 4.30
CA LEU A 10 7.65 -2.28 5.56
C LEU A 10 6.84 -2.86 6.72
N SER A 11 5.56 -2.52 6.78
CA SER A 11 4.67 -3.00 7.82
C SER A 11 3.23 -2.92 7.38
N LYS A 12 2.38 -3.69 8.05
CA LYS A 12 0.94 -3.67 7.83
C LYS A 12 0.23 -3.86 9.16
N ASN A 13 -0.86 -3.12 9.35
CA ASN A 13 -1.70 -3.20 10.54
C ASN A 13 -3.16 -3.21 10.13
N LYS A 14 -3.97 -3.96 10.85
CA LYS A 14 -5.40 -4.02 10.58
C LYS A 14 -6.01 -2.64 10.78
N TYR A 15 -6.82 -2.20 9.81
CA TYR A 15 -7.58 -0.96 9.88
C TYR A 15 -9.05 -1.23 10.18
N ASN A 16 -9.65 -2.14 9.41
CA ASN A 16 -11.00 -2.66 9.64
C ASN A 16 -11.07 -4.10 9.11
N GLU A 17 -12.26 -4.66 8.99
CA GLU A 17 -12.42 -6.06 8.61
C GLU A 17 -11.80 -6.40 7.25
N ASN A 18 -11.80 -5.45 6.31
CA ASN A 18 -11.39 -5.70 4.94
C ASN A 18 -10.19 -4.86 4.51
N SER A 19 -9.62 -4.08 5.40
CA SER A 19 -8.58 -3.12 5.04
C SER A 19 -7.46 -3.11 6.06
N ILE A 20 -6.28 -2.71 5.57
CA ILE A 20 -5.11 -2.52 6.43
C ILE A 20 -4.53 -1.13 6.19
N ILE A 21 -3.75 -0.65 7.15
CA ILE A 21 -2.84 0.47 6.95
C ILE A 21 -1.47 -0.11 6.69
N ALA A 22 -0.88 0.24 5.56
CA ALA A 22 0.44 -0.22 5.16
C ALA A 22 1.44 0.92 5.19
N GLU A 23 2.66 0.61 5.62
CA GLU A 23 3.80 1.50 5.42
C GLU A 23 4.65 0.93 4.30
N ILE A 24 4.94 1.75 3.30
CA ILE A 24 5.69 1.35 2.11
C ILE A 24 6.84 2.31 1.90
N PHE A 25 8.03 1.76 1.69
CA PHE A 25 9.20 2.54 1.31
C PHE A 25 9.22 2.62 -0.21
N THR A 26 8.94 3.81 -0.73
CA THR A 26 8.85 4.02 -2.18
C THR A 26 10.17 4.53 -2.74
N GLU A 27 10.37 4.31 -4.03
CA GLU A 27 11.60 4.70 -4.70
C GLU A 27 11.78 6.21 -4.76
N HIS A 28 10.71 6.96 -5.06
CA HIS A 28 10.79 8.39 -5.30
C HIS A 28 10.07 9.26 -4.26
N HIS A 29 9.27 8.66 -3.39
CA HIS A 29 8.44 9.40 -2.43
C HIS A 29 8.76 9.06 -0.97
N GLY A 30 9.82 8.28 -0.74
CA GLY A 30 10.22 7.89 0.60
C GLY A 30 9.20 6.97 1.28
N LYS A 31 9.18 7.00 2.59
CA LYS A 31 8.26 6.20 3.39
C LYS A 31 6.88 6.84 3.40
N CYS A 32 5.90 6.09 2.96
CA CYS A 32 4.50 6.55 2.89
C CYS A 32 3.59 5.57 3.62
N SER A 33 2.53 6.11 4.22
CA SER A 33 1.49 5.30 4.86
C SER A 33 0.18 5.49 4.12
N GLY A 34 -0.58 4.42 3.98
CA GLY A 34 -1.87 4.50 3.31
C GLY A 34 -2.72 3.27 3.59
N ILE A 35 -4.00 3.40 3.28
CA ILE A 35 -4.96 2.31 3.44
C ILE A 35 -4.97 1.45 2.17
N ILE A 36 -4.95 0.13 2.35
CA ILE A 36 -5.18 -0.82 1.25
C ILE A 36 -6.53 -1.48 1.49
N PHE A 37 -7.48 -1.20 0.60
CA PHE A 37 -8.81 -1.80 0.67
C PHE A 37 -8.80 -3.20 0.07
N GLY A 38 -9.68 -4.07 0.57
CA GLY A 38 -9.78 -5.43 0.07
C GLY A 38 -8.59 -6.31 0.42
N ALA A 39 -7.86 -5.97 1.48
CA ALA A 39 -6.64 -6.67 1.88
C ALA A 39 -6.90 -8.09 2.37
N THR A 40 -8.15 -8.46 2.60
CA THR A 40 -8.52 -9.82 2.98
C THR A 40 -8.67 -10.76 1.79
N SER A 41 -8.71 -10.24 0.56
CA SER A 41 -8.75 -11.10 -0.61
C SER A 41 -7.46 -11.91 -0.71
N LYS A 42 -7.56 -13.14 -1.18
CA LYS A 42 -6.40 -14.03 -1.30
C LYS A 42 -5.31 -13.43 -2.16
N LYS A 43 -5.69 -12.78 -3.26
CA LYS A 43 -4.77 -12.15 -4.19
C LYS A 43 -3.95 -11.05 -3.49
N ILE A 44 -4.62 -10.16 -2.79
CA ILE A 44 -3.96 -9.04 -2.11
C ILE A 44 -3.11 -9.55 -0.94
N LYS A 45 -3.60 -10.52 -0.19
CA LYS A 45 -2.79 -11.12 0.89
C LYS A 45 -1.47 -11.68 0.37
N ASN A 46 -1.47 -12.30 -0.80
CA ASN A 46 -0.25 -12.83 -1.39
C ASN A 46 0.72 -11.72 -1.78
N TYR A 47 0.22 -10.55 -2.17
CA TYR A 47 1.06 -9.41 -2.51
C TYR A 47 1.70 -8.78 -1.28
N LEU A 48 1.01 -8.79 -0.15
CA LEU A 48 1.37 -8.03 1.04
C LEU A 48 2.30 -8.81 1.96
N GLN A 49 3.40 -9.31 1.40
CA GLN A 49 4.45 -9.94 2.18
C GLN A 49 5.64 -8.99 2.28
N THR A 50 6.18 -8.87 3.49
CA THR A 50 7.32 -8.00 3.75
C THR A 50 8.47 -8.39 2.84
N GLY A 51 9.04 -7.39 2.18
CA GLY A 51 10.15 -7.58 1.26
C GLY A 51 9.75 -7.77 -0.20
N ASN A 52 8.47 -7.98 -0.50
CA ASN A 52 8.02 -8.00 -1.88
C ASN A 52 8.08 -6.60 -2.48
N MET A 53 8.55 -6.52 -3.71
CA MET A 53 8.47 -5.26 -4.46
C MET A 53 7.10 -5.12 -5.08
N LEU A 54 6.46 -4.00 -4.78
CA LEU A 54 5.11 -3.70 -5.22
C LEU A 54 5.12 -2.50 -6.15
N HIS A 55 4.23 -2.52 -7.12
CA HIS A 55 3.87 -1.31 -7.84
C HIS A 55 2.66 -0.72 -7.14
N ILE A 56 2.79 0.52 -6.68
CA ILE A 56 1.73 1.16 -5.92
C ILE A 56 1.21 2.39 -6.66
N ASN A 57 -0.09 2.62 -6.53
CA ASN A 57 -0.74 3.86 -6.93
C ASN A 57 -1.29 4.50 -5.68
N TYR A 58 -0.82 5.68 -5.35
CA TYR A 58 -1.24 6.40 -4.16
C TYR A 58 -2.22 7.50 -4.53
N THR A 59 -3.30 7.59 -3.76
CA THR A 59 -4.31 8.63 -3.92
C THR A 59 -4.36 9.46 -2.65
N TYR A 60 -4.10 10.75 -2.78
CA TYR A 60 -4.22 11.71 -1.69
C TYR A 60 -5.67 11.99 -1.37
N ARG A 61 -5.88 12.36 -0.10
CA ARG A 61 -7.15 12.88 0.37
C ARG A 61 -6.96 14.33 0.79
N ASN A 62 -7.87 15.20 0.31
CA ASN A 62 -7.78 16.64 0.60
C ASN A 62 -8.32 17.03 1.98
N ASP A 63 -8.93 16.10 2.69
CA ASP A 63 -9.54 16.34 3.99
C ASP A 63 -8.56 16.12 5.16
N GLY A 64 -7.28 16.00 4.88
CA GLY A 64 -6.25 15.75 5.89
C GLY A 64 -6.19 14.32 6.40
N LYS A 65 -7.03 13.45 5.87
CA LYS A 65 -7.02 12.02 6.24
C LYS A 65 -5.95 11.27 5.47
N ILE A 66 -5.60 10.10 5.99
CA ILE A 66 -4.64 9.22 5.33
C ILE A 66 -5.16 8.82 3.93
N GLY A 67 -4.27 8.83 2.94
CA GLY A 67 -4.60 8.40 1.59
C GLY A 67 -4.69 6.89 1.48
N TYR A 68 -4.81 6.39 0.28
CA TYR A 68 -4.91 4.95 0.07
C TYR A 68 -4.07 4.50 -1.12
N PHE A 69 -3.66 3.22 -1.06
CA PHE A 69 -2.87 2.57 -2.09
C PHE A 69 -3.70 1.56 -2.86
N LYS A 70 -3.44 1.49 -4.17
CA LYS A 70 -3.72 0.29 -4.96
C LYS A 70 -2.38 -0.39 -5.25
N VAL A 71 -2.31 -1.70 -5.06
CA VAL A 71 -1.06 -2.42 -5.16
C VAL A 71 -1.12 -3.54 -6.19
N GLU A 72 0.00 -3.73 -6.88
CA GLU A 72 0.24 -4.87 -7.75
C GLU A 72 1.62 -5.42 -7.46
N ILE A 73 1.80 -6.71 -7.60
CA ILE A 73 3.13 -7.27 -7.37
C ILE A 73 4.01 -7.05 -8.61
N LEU A 74 5.21 -6.53 -8.38
CA LEU A 74 6.22 -6.40 -9.42
C LEU A 74 7.16 -7.59 -9.38
N LYS A 75 7.57 -7.98 -8.17
CA LYS A 75 8.52 -9.05 -8.00
C LYS A 75 8.36 -9.65 -6.61
N ALA A 76 8.25 -10.96 -6.55
CA ALA A 76 8.21 -11.68 -5.29
C ALA A 76 9.62 -11.94 -4.74
#